data_9a956ca7a67e8b2b63e3cab7b7dd4c4e
#
_entry.id   9a956ca7a67e8b2b63e3cab7b7dd4c4e
#
_cell.length_a   1.000
_cell.length_b   1.000
_cell.length_c   1.000
_cell.angle_alpha   90.00
_cell.angle_beta   90.00
_cell.angle_gamma   90.00
#
_symmetry.space_group_name_H-M   'P 1'
#
loop_
_entity.id
_entity.type
_entity.pdbx_description
1 polymer ?
#
loop_
_entity_poly.entity_id
_entity_poly.type
_entity_poly.pdbx_seq_one_letter_code
_entity_poly.pdbx_strand_id
1 'polypeptide(L)'
;MKKLKIIPILFATAFLAGCNNINPSSSSISSPSSNSSSATSGTTASSNATSNSTTDSATSTSSSSSPSSISSSSTSSSTPTIEEGVSKYSHFQSISNKSRQAGFLPSLGNPNILVIPVDFSDYTFVEAGAKSNEAARERIEDAYFGERNDDELHESLRSYYKKSSYGQLDITGVVTPVIRAPRTYAYYKSITNSSTQTDLIDGIIRLALKTLDSTYDYHDFDTNGDNIIDAIWLVYSGPIDNGGNSMFWAFTYWSYMEDKFDGVDVSPYAWAAYKFFDEGGYTDHPDAHTTIHETGHLMGLDDYYDYDGYRTPAGGLDMMDNNIGDHMAFNKYNLGWVKPETITESGTYTLKPLTSSTDCFIIAPKSYNDSEFWEYYIVEYYRPDGLNKLDATTKYSNLKMFTVNGLRVYHVNQKMGYLVYNQRKNSYVWNNSYISDLDSADFESEDKYPYIINSNTSSYSYNTKKDTTLVSLISAAGRTNTQDGKNSDIFTEGTSYDSKNLTWEDGESMNFSFSVTSVTDYSLTFTF
;
A
#
# COMPACT_ATOMS: atom_id res chain seq x y z
N MET A 1 22.71 5.39 -35.05
CA MET A 1 22.07 4.79 -33.89
C MET A 1 23.15 4.45 -32.87
N LYS A 2 23.35 5.31 -31.87
CA LYS A 2 24.28 5.03 -30.75
C LYS A 2 23.44 4.30 -29.71
N LYS A 3 23.82 3.05 -29.41
CA LYS A 3 23.20 2.29 -28.32
C LYS A 3 23.41 3.06 -27.02
N LEU A 4 22.35 3.64 -26.48
CA LEU A 4 22.34 4.23 -25.15
C LEU A 4 22.62 3.09 -24.17
N LYS A 5 23.72 3.13 -23.45
CA LYS A 5 23.93 2.28 -22.28
C LYS A 5 23.07 2.89 -21.16
N ILE A 6 21.92 2.31 -20.96
CA ILE A 6 21.04 2.63 -19.82
C ILE A 6 21.77 2.18 -18.57
N ILE A 7 22.20 3.13 -17.77
CA ILE A 7 22.72 2.87 -16.42
C ILE A 7 21.47 2.71 -15.55
N PRO A 8 21.26 1.58 -14.87
CA PRO A 8 20.15 1.43 -13.96
C PRO A 8 20.26 2.48 -12.86
N ILE A 9 19.36 3.43 -12.84
CA ILE A 9 19.28 4.44 -11.80
C ILE A 9 18.66 3.77 -10.57
N LEU A 10 19.34 3.87 -9.52
CA LEU A 10 19.30 3.60 -8.09
C LEU A 10 18.00 3.13 -7.40
N PHE A 11 16.86 3.00 -8.06
CA PHE A 11 15.68 2.37 -7.44
C PHE A 11 15.85 0.84 -7.25
N ALA A 12 16.71 0.19 -8.02
CA ALA A 12 16.90 -1.26 -7.98
C ALA A 12 17.76 -1.77 -6.82
N THR A 13 18.54 -0.93 -6.15
CA THR A 13 19.47 -1.38 -5.09
C THR A 13 18.92 -1.27 -3.68
N ALA A 14 17.81 -0.62 -3.48
CA ALA A 14 17.23 -0.44 -2.14
C ALA A 14 16.09 -1.40 -1.82
N PHE A 15 15.40 -1.93 -2.83
CA PHE A 15 14.30 -2.87 -2.62
C PHE A 15 14.73 -4.23 -2.04
N LEU A 16 16.00 -4.59 -2.09
CA LEU A 16 16.52 -5.79 -1.43
C LEU A 16 16.82 -5.61 0.07
N ALA A 17 16.65 -4.41 0.62
CA ALA A 17 16.93 -4.11 2.03
C ALA A 17 15.65 -3.90 2.88
N GLY A 18 14.49 -3.86 2.25
CA GLY A 18 13.27 -3.27 2.81
C GLY A 18 12.57 -3.99 3.94
N CYS A 19 12.86 -5.23 4.29
CA CYS A 19 12.17 -5.93 5.37
C CYS A 19 13.11 -6.54 6.43
N ASN A 20 14.22 -5.91 6.73
CA ASN A 20 15.28 -6.50 7.57
C ASN A 20 15.02 -6.51 9.09
N ASN A 21 13.86 -6.14 9.62
CA ASN A 21 13.67 -6.00 11.07
C ASN A 21 12.56 -6.83 11.70
N ILE A 22 12.06 -7.89 11.07
CA ILE A 22 11.25 -8.88 11.76
C ILE A 22 12.17 -9.99 12.26
N ASN A 23 12.77 -9.79 13.42
CA ASN A 23 13.46 -10.85 14.14
C ASN A 23 12.42 -11.73 14.84
N PRO A 24 12.20 -12.99 14.45
CA PRO A 24 11.41 -13.89 15.26
C PRO A 24 12.21 -14.18 16.53
N SER A 25 11.84 -13.57 17.64
CA SER A 25 12.36 -13.97 18.95
C SER A 25 11.95 -15.43 19.19
N SER A 26 12.91 -16.33 19.08
CA SER A 26 12.78 -17.72 19.49
C SER A 26 12.49 -17.77 20.99
N SER A 27 11.22 -17.74 21.37
CA SER A 27 10.79 -18.13 22.69
C SER A 27 10.73 -19.67 22.72
N SER A 28 11.74 -20.28 23.32
CA SER A 28 11.73 -21.66 23.70
C SER A 28 10.57 -21.91 24.69
N ILE A 29 9.52 -22.54 24.24
CA ILE A 29 8.43 -23.04 25.09
C ILE A 29 8.93 -24.32 25.73
N SER A 30 9.28 -24.24 27.00
CA SER A 30 9.45 -25.42 27.87
C SER A 30 8.05 -25.94 28.23
N SER A 31 7.80 -27.18 27.87
CA SER A 31 6.59 -27.93 28.21
C SER A 31 6.44 -28.11 29.73
N PRO A 32 5.27 -27.89 30.34
CA PRO A 32 4.99 -28.41 31.65
C PRO A 32 4.32 -29.77 31.56
N SER A 33 4.87 -30.70 32.34
CA SER A 33 4.41 -32.03 32.58
C SER A 33 2.98 -32.10 33.18
N SER A 34 2.27 -33.13 32.72
CA SER A 34 0.96 -33.57 33.19
C SER A 34 0.89 -33.82 34.68
N ASN A 35 -0.18 -33.36 35.33
CA ASN A 35 -0.75 -34.08 36.48
C ASN A 35 -2.29 -33.98 36.44
N SER A 36 -2.86 -35.17 36.49
CA SER A 36 -4.27 -35.52 36.52
C SER A 36 -4.88 -35.26 37.89
N SER A 37 -6.10 -34.75 37.94
CA SER A 37 -7.10 -35.21 38.94
C SER A 37 -8.51 -34.88 38.50
N SER A 38 -9.33 -35.88 38.65
CA SER A 38 -10.75 -36.06 38.35
C SER A 38 -11.70 -35.32 39.31
N ALA A 39 -12.89 -34.99 38.84
CA ALA A 39 -14.21 -35.31 39.39
C ALA A 39 -15.26 -34.23 39.07
N THR A 40 -16.25 -34.65 38.44
CA THR A 40 -17.66 -35.00 38.68
C THR A 40 -18.69 -33.87 38.50
N SER A 41 -19.53 -34.10 37.50
CA SER A 41 -21.02 -34.09 37.42
C SER A 41 -21.81 -32.87 37.88
N GLY A 42 -22.79 -32.53 37.02
CA GLY A 42 -23.96 -31.74 37.39
C GLY A 42 -24.78 -31.31 36.18
N THR A 43 -25.76 -32.11 35.92
CA THR A 43 -26.89 -32.14 34.94
C THR A 43 -27.85 -30.95 34.96
N THR A 44 -28.57 -30.86 33.82
CA THR A 44 -29.98 -30.42 33.58
C THR A 44 -30.28 -28.93 33.54
N ALA A 45 -31.16 -28.41 32.70
CA ALA A 45 -32.13 -28.83 31.69
C ALA A 45 -32.63 -27.60 30.89
N SER A 46 -32.85 -27.82 29.66
CA SER A 46 -33.99 -27.54 28.79
C SER A 46 -35.05 -26.50 29.21
N SER A 47 -35.37 -25.56 28.32
CA SER A 47 -36.76 -25.36 27.88
C SER A 47 -36.86 -24.49 26.60
N ASN A 48 -37.68 -24.99 25.69
CA ASN A 48 -38.17 -24.42 24.44
C ASN A 48 -39.14 -23.26 24.68
N ALA A 49 -39.28 -22.37 23.69
CA ALA A 49 -40.54 -21.85 23.17
C ALA A 49 -40.34 -21.06 21.89
N THR A 50 -40.87 -21.43 20.94
CA THR A 50 -41.65 -21.42 19.70
C THR A 50 -42.39 -20.10 19.41
N SER A 51 -42.29 -19.72 18.10
CA SER A 51 -43.29 -19.12 17.18
C SER A 51 -43.77 -17.68 17.44
N ASN A 52 -43.92 -16.82 16.46
CA ASN A 52 -44.72 -16.91 15.23
C ASN A 52 -44.49 -15.72 14.30
N SER A 53 -44.68 -16.00 13.03
CA SER A 53 -44.83 -15.15 11.87
C SER A 53 -45.92 -14.09 11.93
N THR A 54 -45.76 -12.96 11.25
CA THR A 54 -46.78 -12.39 10.36
C THR A 54 -46.16 -11.51 9.27
N THR A 55 -46.53 -11.81 8.08
CA THR A 55 -46.42 -11.09 6.82
C THR A 55 -47.30 -9.84 6.83
N ASP A 56 -46.83 -8.74 6.23
CA ASP A 56 -47.72 -7.90 5.44
C ASP A 56 -46.96 -7.16 4.32
N SER A 57 -47.54 -7.33 3.13
CA SER A 57 -47.16 -6.69 1.88
C SER A 57 -47.85 -5.34 1.74
N ALA A 58 -47.19 -4.34 1.22
CA ALA A 58 -47.86 -3.23 0.56
C ALA A 58 -47.04 -2.65 -0.58
N THR A 59 -47.68 -2.62 -1.71
CA THR A 59 -47.33 -2.25 -3.07
C THR A 59 -47.46 -0.74 -3.32
N SER A 60 -46.73 -0.30 -4.36
CA SER A 60 -47.00 0.84 -5.27
C SER A 60 -46.45 2.20 -4.85
N THR A 61 -45.99 3.08 -5.72
CA THR A 61 -46.24 3.39 -7.14
C THR A 61 -45.19 4.38 -7.62
N SER A 62 -44.83 4.27 -8.87
CA SER A 62 -43.99 5.14 -9.67
C SER A 62 -44.57 6.54 -9.87
N SER A 63 -43.70 7.58 -9.91
CA SER A 63 -43.96 8.75 -10.75
C SER A 63 -42.66 9.38 -11.24
N SER A 64 -42.56 9.47 -12.53
CA SER A 64 -41.56 10.10 -13.35
C SER A 64 -41.72 11.62 -13.38
N SER A 65 -40.64 12.39 -13.31
CA SER A 65 -40.58 13.74 -13.89
C SER A 65 -39.16 14.11 -14.27
N SER A 66 -38.96 14.29 -15.56
CA SER A 66 -37.75 14.92 -16.15
C SER A 66 -37.82 16.43 -16.00
N PRO A 67 -36.70 17.12 -15.91
CA PRO A 67 -36.61 18.48 -16.40
C PRO A 67 -35.54 18.68 -17.47
N SER A 68 -35.87 19.58 -18.33
CA SER A 68 -35.33 20.10 -19.53
C SER A 68 -33.90 20.67 -19.47
N SER A 69 -33.23 20.50 -20.59
CA SER A 69 -31.96 21.08 -21.00
C SER A 69 -31.96 22.60 -21.05
N ILE A 70 -30.91 23.24 -20.52
CA ILE A 70 -30.46 24.57 -20.89
C ILE A 70 -29.03 24.48 -21.39
N SER A 71 -28.85 24.80 -22.68
CA SER A 71 -27.55 24.91 -23.33
C SER A 71 -26.96 26.29 -23.05
N SER A 72 -25.73 26.34 -22.52
CA SER A 72 -24.87 27.52 -22.57
C SER A 72 -23.52 27.12 -23.16
N SER A 73 -23.25 27.72 -24.31
CA SER A 73 -21.97 27.66 -25.01
C SER A 73 -20.91 28.46 -24.26
N SER A 74 -19.80 27.79 -23.89
CA SER A 74 -18.58 28.47 -23.49
C SER A 74 -17.39 27.90 -24.25
N THR A 75 -16.62 28.79 -24.81
CA THR A 75 -15.37 28.62 -25.54
C THR A 75 -14.33 27.85 -24.76
N SER A 76 -13.85 26.76 -25.35
CA SER A 76 -12.83 25.89 -24.80
C SER A 76 -11.42 26.48 -24.91
N SER A 77 -10.77 26.76 -23.79
CA SER A 77 -9.32 26.67 -23.70
C SER A 77 -9.01 25.20 -23.36
N SER A 78 -8.29 24.51 -24.20
CA SER A 78 -7.89 23.12 -24.00
C SER A 78 -6.78 23.06 -22.94
N THR A 79 -7.16 22.89 -21.69
CA THR A 79 -6.31 22.27 -20.66
C THR A 79 -6.37 20.76 -20.90
N PRO A 80 -5.25 20.02 -20.89
CA PRO A 80 -5.31 18.57 -20.99
C PRO A 80 -6.11 18.05 -19.81
N THR A 81 -7.22 17.43 -20.08
CA THR A 81 -8.07 16.74 -19.11
C THR A 81 -7.30 15.51 -18.63
N ILE A 82 -6.97 15.45 -17.33
CA ILE A 82 -6.66 14.18 -16.65
C ILE A 82 -7.84 13.25 -16.94
N GLU A 83 -7.58 12.07 -17.48
CA GLU A 83 -8.62 11.08 -17.73
C GLU A 83 -9.38 10.82 -16.41
N GLU A 84 -10.72 10.84 -16.48
CA GLU A 84 -11.57 10.56 -15.33
C GLU A 84 -11.25 9.16 -14.82
N GLY A 85 -10.66 9.04 -13.61
CA GLY A 85 -10.31 7.76 -12.98
C GLY A 85 -8.82 7.55 -12.67
N VAL A 86 -7.93 8.45 -13.08
CA VAL A 86 -6.49 8.38 -12.75
C VAL A 86 -6.17 9.40 -11.66
N SER A 87 -5.58 8.96 -10.54
CA SER A 87 -5.13 9.89 -9.50
C SER A 87 -3.96 10.74 -10.01
N LYS A 88 -3.76 11.94 -9.46
CA LYS A 88 -2.57 12.75 -9.77
C LYS A 88 -1.28 12.00 -9.43
N TYR A 89 -1.31 11.17 -8.40
CA TYR A 89 -0.18 10.34 -8.01
C TYR A 89 0.12 9.25 -9.04
N SER A 90 -0.89 8.57 -9.59
CA SER A 90 -0.72 7.62 -10.71
C SER A 90 -0.19 8.31 -11.96
N HIS A 91 -0.66 9.52 -12.24
CA HIS A 91 -0.13 10.35 -13.33
C HIS A 91 1.34 10.72 -13.09
N PHE A 92 1.70 11.16 -11.87
CA PHE A 92 3.11 11.39 -11.47
C PHE A 92 3.98 10.16 -11.72
N GLN A 93 3.51 8.97 -11.32
CA GLN A 93 4.23 7.73 -11.51
C GLN A 93 4.42 7.41 -13.00
N SER A 94 3.41 7.61 -13.83
CA SER A 94 3.50 7.40 -15.27
C SER A 94 4.54 8.34 -15.92
N ILE A 95 4.59 9.60 -15.52
CA ILE A 95 5.60 10.56 -15.99
C ILE A 95 6.99 10.20 -15.47
N SER A 96 7.12 9.86 -14.19
CA SER A 96 8.40 9.48 -13.56
C SER A 96 9.01 8.25 -14.22
N ASN A 97 8.20 7.37 -14.78
CA ASN A 97 8.63 6.11 -15.37
C ASN A 97 8.51 6.06 -16.91
N LYS A 98 8.05 7.14 -17.55
CA LYS A 98 7.85 7.21 -19.01
C LYS A 98 9.08 6.77 -19.83
N SER A 99 10.29 7.05 -19.33
CA SER A 99 11.54 6.59 -19.97
C SER A 99 11.82 5.11 -19.77
N ARG A 100 11.09 4.43 -18.89
CA ARG A 100 11.35 3.06 -18.46
C ARG A 100 10.35 2.07 -19.02
N GLN A 101 9.28 2.54 -19.66
CA GLN A 101 8.14 1.69 -20.04
C GLN A 101 7.62 0.87 -18.83
N ALA A 102 7.66 1.46 -17.65
CA ALA A 102 7.23 0.81 -16.42
C ALA A 102 5.78 1.18 -16.14
N GLY A 103 4.92 0.19 -16.10
CA GLY A 103 3.53 0.35 -15.64
C GLY A 103 3.44 0.35 -14.12
N PHE A 104 2.26 0.69 -13.64
CA PHE A 104 1.86 0.51 -12.25
C PHE A 104 0.49 -0.16 -12.23
N LEU A 105 0.25 -0.93 -11.18
CA LEU A 105 -1.08 -1.48 -10.94
C LEU A 105 -2.07 -0.31 -10.76
N PRO A 106 -3.15 -0.24 -11.55
CA PRO A 106 -4.17 0.79 -11.38
C PRO A 106 -4.74 0.80 -9.96
N SER A 107 -4.84 1.98 -9.36
CA SER A 107 -5.39 2.16 -8.00
C SER A 107 -6.91 2.31 -7.97
N LEU A 108 -7.56 2.31 -9.12
CA LEU A 108 -9.00 2.47 -9.32
C LEU A 108 -9.52 1.46 -10.33
N GLY A 109 -10.82 1.13 -10.23
CA GLY A 109 -11.47 0.20 -11.15
C GLY A 109 -11.23 -1.26 -10.79
N ASN A 110 -11.11 -2.12 -11.81
CA ASN A 110 -11.01 -3.55 -11.63
C ASN A 110 -9.76 -4.10 -12.36
N PRO A 111 -8.54 -3.79 -11.89
CA PRO A 111 -7.33 -4.33 -12.49
C PRO A 111 -7.29 -5.86 -12.38
N ASN A 112 -6.65 -6.49 -13.35
CA ASN A 112 -6.58 -7.94 -13.46
C ASN A 112 -5.12 -8.39 -13.38
N ILE A 113 -4.75 -9.11 -12.32
CA ILE A 113 -3.36 -9.51 -12.06
C ILE A 113 -3.10 -10.98 -12.39
N LEU A 114 -1.87 -11.27 -12.81
CA LEU A 114 -1.42 -12.62 -13.10
C LEU A 114 -0.58 -13.16 -11.95
N VAL A 115 -1.08 -14.17 -11.23
CA VAL A 115 -0.39 -14.80 -10.10
C VAL A 115 0.21 -16.14 -10.55
N ILE A 116 1.54 -16.24 -10.50
CA ILE A 116 2.31 -17.38 -11.00
C ILE A 116 2.99 -18.10 -9.81
N PRO A 117 2.48 -19.27 -9.40
CA PRO A 117 3.19 -20.12 -8.46
C PRO A 117 4.47 -20.70 -9.09
N VAL A 118 5.62 -20.56 -8.39
CA VAL A 118 6.93 -21.00 -8.86
C VAL A 118 7.52 -22.01 -7.90
N ASP A 119 7.87 -23.22 -8.36
CA ASP A 119 8.58 -24.19 -7.57
C ASP A 119 9.97 -24.52 -8.13
N PHE A 120 10.77 -25.24 -7.33
CA PHE A 120 12.12 -25.65 -7.68
C PHE A 120 12.22 -27.18 -7.68
N SER A 121 13.15 -27.73 -8.49
CA SER A 121 13.31 -29.19 -8.54
C SER A 121 13.79 -29.82 -7.23
N ASP A 122 14.44 -29.05 -6.38
CA ASP A 122 14.94 -29.43 -5.06
C ASP A 122 14.14 -28.84 -3.89
N TYR A 123 13.09 -28.06 -4.18
CA TYR A 123 12.19 -27.51 -3.17
C TYR A 123 10.82 -27.16 -3.78
N THR A 124 9.89 -28.08 -3.68
CA THR A 124 8.54 -27.94 -4.24
C THR A 124 7.57 -27.33 -3.22
N PHE A 125 6.33 -27.08 -3.61
CA PHE A 125 5.29 -26.66 -2.66
C PHE A 125 4.97 -27.72 -1.60
N VAL A 126 5.24 -29.01 -1.89
CA VAL A 126 5.09 -30.07 -0.89
C VAL A 126 6.15 -29.94 0.20
N GLU A 127 7.41 -29.65 -0.15
CA GLU A 127 8.45 -29.34 0.83
C GLU A 127 8.16 -28.05 1.60
N ALA A 128 7.44 -27.10 0.99
CA ALA A 128 6.96 -25.89 1.67
C ALA A 128 5.77 -26.15 2.62
N GLY A 129 5.24 -27.37 2.65
CA GLY A 129 4.17 -27.78 3.56
C GLY A 129 2.78 -27.91 2.92
N ALA A 130 2.62 -27.67 1.63
CA ALA A 130 1.37 -27.92 0.93
C ALA A 130 1.14 -29.43 0.71
N LYS A 131 -0.11 -29.86 0.65
CA LYS A 131 -0.45 -31.27 0.40
C LYS A 131 -0.16 -31.68 -1.04
N SER A 132 -0.26 -30.75 -1.98
CA SER A 132 0.00 -30.93 -3.41
C SER A 132 0.16 -29.55 -4.05
N ASN A 133 0.56 -29.52 -5.33
CA ASN A 133 0.59 -28.30 -6.11
C ASN A 133 -0.81 -27.66 -6.24
N GLU A 134 -1.86 -28.47 -6.36
CA GLU A 134 -3.24 -27.99 -6.44
C GLU A 134 -3.66 -27.32 -5.12
N ALA A 135 -3.39 -27.99 -3.98
CA ALA A 135 -3.67 -27.41 -2.66
C ALA A 135 -2.86 -26.12 -2.40
N ALA A 136 -1.65 -26.00 -2.97
CA ALA A 136 -0.88 -24.76 -2.90
C ALA A 136 -1.55 -23.65 -3.71
N ARG A 137 -2.03 -23.96 -4.93
CA ARG A 137 -2.74 -23.00 -5.78
C ARG A 137 -4.04 -22.52 -5.14
N GLU A 138 -4.86 -23.45 -4.61
CA GLU A 138 -6.08 -23.11 -3.87
C GLU A 138 -5.81 -22.16 -2.70
N ARG A 139 -4.73 -22.39 -1.97
CA ARG A 139 -4.33 -21.51 -0.85
C ARG A 139 -3.82 -20.15 -1.33
N ILE A 140 -3.09 -20.11 -2.43
CA ILE A 140 -2.67 -18.85 -3.08
C ILE A 140 -3.92 -18.10 -3.57
N GLU A 141 -4.85 -18.78 -4.21
CA GLU A 141 -6.10 -18.18 -4.69
C GLU A 141 -6.92 -17.58 -3.53
N ASP A 142 -7.00 -18.29 -2.39
CA ASP A 142 -7.64 -17.78 -1.18
C ASP A 142 -6.93 -16.55 -0.60
N ALA A 143 -5.59 -16.51 -0.62
CA ALA A 143 -4.82 -15.36 -0.14
C ALA A 143 -5.03 -14.11 -1.02
N TYR A 144 -5.15 -14.29 -2.33
CA TYR A 144 -5.28 -13.17 -3.27
C TYR A 144 -6.74 -12.75 -3.47
N PHE A 145 -7.64 -13.72 -3.67
CA PHE A 145 -8.98 -13.44 -4.18
C PHE A 145 -10.12 -13.99 -3.30
N GLY A 146 -9.78 -14.62 -2.17
CA GLY A 146 -10.78 -15.17 -1.25
C GLY A 146 -11.74 -14.11 -0.75
N GLU A 147 -13.03 -14.41 -0.78
CA GLU A 147 -14.04 -13.53 -0.20
C GLU A 147 -13.94 -13.54 1.33
N ARG A 148 -14.11 -12.38 1.94
CA ARG A 148 -14.07 -12.22 3.41
C ARG A 148 -15.30 -11.47 3.89
N ASN A 149 -15.93 -12.00 4.96
CA ASN A 149 -17.04 -11.35 5.62
C ASN A 149 -16.56 -10.24 6.56
N ASP A 150 -17.43 -9.29 6.90
CA ASP A 150 -17.07 -8.17 7.80
C ASP A 150 -16.71 -8.61 9.23
N ASP A 151 -17.12 -9.82 9.63
CA ASP A 151 -16.77 -10.39 10.93
C ASP A 151 -15.39 -11.06 10.95
N GLU A 152 -14.80 -11.35 9.79
CA GLU A 152 -13.46 -11.91 9.66
C GLU A 152 -12.40 -10.82 9.90
N LEU A 153 -11.37 -11.17 10.67
CA LEU A 153 -10.29 -10.23 11.00
C LEU A 153 -9.16 -10.25 9.96
N HIS A 154 -9.13 -11.28 9.11
CA HIS A 154 -8.05 -11.51 8.15
C HIS A 154 -8.60 -11.29 6.74
N GLU A 155 -7.92 -10.45 6.02
CA GLU A 155 -8.28 -10.10 4.65
C GLU A 155 -7.51 -10.94 3.63
N SER A 156 -8.11 -11.17 2.46
CA SER A 156 -7.36 -11.46 1.25
C SER A 156 -6.85 -10.14 0.65
N LEU A 157 -5.95 -10.21 -0.32
CA LEU A 157 -5.52 -9.03 -1.07
C LEU A 157 -6.73 -8.26 -1.64
N ARG A 158 -7.62 -8.96 -2.32
CA ARG A 158 -8.83 -8.36 -2.93
C ARG A 158 -9.75 -7.73 -1.89
N SER A 159 -10.08 -8.46 -0.83
CA SER A 159 -11.02 -7.97 0.18
C SER A 159 -10.46 -6.76 0.93
N TYR A 160 -9.16 -6.75 1.23
CA TYR A 160 -8.48 -5.61 1.85
C TYR A 160 -8.60 -4.35 0.99
N TYR A 161 -8.14 -4.42 -0.26
CA TYR A 161 -8.14 -3.26 -1.14
C TYR A 161 -9.55 -2.77 -1.48
N LYS A 162 -10.50 -3.69 -1.64
CA LYS A 162 -11.91 -3.34 -1.83
C LYS A 162 -12.49 -2.58 -0.63
N LYS A 163 -12.18 -3.00 0.60
CA LYS A 163 -12.63 -2.31 1.82
C LYS A 163 -11.88 -0.98 2.01
N SER A 164 -10.55 -0.97 1.89
CA SER A 164 -9.71 0.21 2.09
C SER A 164 -10.02 1.34 1.10
N SER A 165 -10.38 0.98 -0.14
CA SER A 165 -10.75 1.93 -1.20
C SER A 165 -12.24 2.30 -1.22
N TYR A 166 -13.03 1.84 -0.26
CA TYR A 166 -14.51 2.04 -0.25
C TYR A 166 -15.19 1.46 -1.50
N GLY A 167 -14.66 0.37 -2.05
CA GLY A 167 -15.13 -0.30 -3.25
C GLY A 167 -14.71 0.35 -4.57
N GLN A 168 -13.83 1.34 -4.55
CA GLN A 168 -13.34 2.00 -5.76
C GLN A 168 -12.26 1.17 -6.49
N LEU A 169 -11.63 0.23 -5.79
CA LEU A 169 -10.66 -0.74 -6.32
C LEU A 169 -11.13 -2.15 -6.00
N ASP A 170 -11.33 -2.98 -7.03
CA ASP A 170 -11.65 -4.41 -6.89
C ASP A 170 -10.66 -5.23 -7.74
N ILE A 171 -9.53 -5.61 -7.15
CA ILE A 171 -8.47 -6.36 -7.83
C ILE A 171 -8.96 -7.76 -8.16
N THR A 172 -8.93 -8.12 -9.43
CA THR A 172 -9.24 -9.46 -9.93
C THR A 172 -7.98 -10.14 -10.47
N GLY A 173 -8.05 -11.41 -10.80
CA GLY A 173 -6.90 -12.10 -11.37
C GLY A 173 -7.07 -13.60 -11.49
N VAL A 174 -6.00 -14.24 -11.88
CA VAL A 174 -5.94 -15.70 -12.00
C VAL A 174 -4.67 -16.24 -11.35
N VAL A 175 -4.79 -17.40 -10.70
CA VAL A 175 -3.64 -18.19 -10.23
C VAL A 175 -3.34 -19.27 -11.25
N THR A 176 -2.19 -19.18 -11.92
CA THR A 176 -1.80 -20.10 -13.00
C THR A 176 -1.45 -21.49 -12.48
N PRO A 177 -1.31 -22.51 -13.35
CA PRO A 177 -0.60 -23.72 -12.98
C PRO A 177 0.82 -23.43 -12.48
N VAL A 178 1.34 -24.31 -11.60
CA VAL A 178 2.71 -24.18 -11.06
C VAL A 178 3.75 -24.23 -12.16
N ILE A 179 4.64 -23.26 -12.20
CA ILE A 179 5.78 -23.19 -13.11
C ILE A 179 7.04 -23.69 -12.40
N ARG A 180 7.71 -24.67 -12.99
CA ARG A 180 9.00 -25.15 -12.50
C ARG A 180 10.12 -24.22 -12.93
N ALA A 181 10.81 -23.59 -11.98
CA ALA A 181 11.98 -22.75 -12.25
C ALA A 181 13.08 -23.55 -12.98
N PRO A 182 13.84 -22.91 -13.92
CA PRO A 182 14.86 -23.59 -14.72
C PRO A 182 16.04 -24.16 -13.93
N ARG A 183 16.26 -23.68 -12.71
CA ARG A 183 17.35 -24.08 -11.81
C ARG A 183 16.81 -24.50 -10.45
N THR A 184 17.67 -25.11 -9.63
CA THR A 184 17.37 -25.50 -8.25
C THR A 184 17.26 -24.28 -7.33
N TYR A 185 16.50 -24.39 -6.25
CA TYR A 185 16.49 -23.40 -5.16
C TYR A 185 17.93 -23.14 -4.66
N ALA A 186 18.72 -24.18 -4.45
CA ALA A 186 20.10 -24.06 -4.01
C ALA A 186 20.96 -23.21 -4.99
N TYR A 187 20.73 -23.33 -6.31
CA TYR A 187 21.41 -22.48 -7.28
C TYR A 187 21.03 -21.01 -7.12
N TYR A 188 19.73 -20.69 -7.08
CA TYR A 188 19.28 -19.30 -6.93
C TYR A 188 19.76 -18.69 -5.61
N LYS A 189 19.72 -19.45 -4.53
CA LYS A 189 20.20 -19.02 -3.21
C LYS A 189 21.70 -18.69 -3.20
N SER A 190 22.48 -19.29 -4.06
CA SER A 190 23.92 -19.03 -4.16
C SER A 190 24.26 -17.69 -4.83
N ILE A 191 23.28 -17.03 -5.44
CA ILE A 191 23.46 -15.76 -6.15
C ILE A 191 23.26 -14.59 -5.16
N THR A 192 24.27 -13.78 -4.99
CA THR A 192 24.28 -12.64 -4.07
C THR A 192 24.34 -11.27 -4.77
N ASN A 193 24.49 -11.25 -6.10
CA ASN A 193 24.48 -10.02 -6.88
C ASN A 193 23.04 -9.68 -7.29
N SER A 194 22.54 -8.53 -6.87
CA SER A 194 21.15 -8.10 -7.06
C SER A 194 20.73 -8.00 -8.53
N SER A 195 21.56 -7.47 -9.41
CA SER A 195 21.22 -7.39 -10.84
C SER A 195 21.15 -8.77 -11.49
N THR A 196 21.97 -9.73 -11.06
CA THR A 196 21.88 -11.13 -11.51
C THR A 196 20.62 -11.80 -10.97
N GLN A 197 20.20 -11.48 -9.76
CA GLN A 197 18.96 -12.01 -9.18
C GLN A 197 17.75 -11.56 -9.97
N THR A 198 17.63 -10.28 -10.30
CA THR A 198 16.52 -9.75 -11.11
C THR A 198 16.54 -10.33 -12.53
N ASP A 199 17.70 -10.45 -13.20
CA ASP A 199 17.82 -11.11 -14.51
C ASP A 199 17.34 -12.57 -14.48
N LEU A 200 17.57 -13.28 -13.36
CA LEU A 200 17.13 -14.66 -13.19
C LEU A 200 15.61 -14.75 -12.98
N ILE A 201 15.02 -13.82 -12.23
CA ILE A 201 13.56 -13.74 -12.06
C ILE A 201 12.89 -13.39 -13.39
N ASP A 202 13.44 -12.44 -14.15
CA ASP A 202 12.99 -12.14 -15.50
C ASP A 202 13.03 -13.38 -16.41
N GLY A 203 14.04 -14.24 -16.24
CA GLY A 203 14.13 -15.54 -16.91
C GLY A 203 13.00 -16.51 -16.52
N ILE A 204 12.57 -16.50 -15.26
CA ILE A 204 11.44 -17.29 -14.78
C ILE A 204 10.13 -16.75 -15.38
N ILE A 205 9.94 -15.42 -15.36
CA ILE A 205 8.76 -14.76 -15.96
C ILE A 205 8.65 -15.11 -17.44
N ARG A 206 9.74 -14.95 -18.22
CA ARG A 206 9.76 -15.32 -19.65
C ARG A 206 9.38 -16.77 -19.88
N LEU A 207 9.89 -17.69 -19.05
CA LEU A 207 9.52 -19.11 -19.13
C LEU A 207 8.04 -19.31 -18.84
N ALA A 208 7.53 -18.70 -17.81
CA ALA A 208 6.13 -18.80 -17.41
C ALA A 208 5.20 -18.29 -18.51
N LEU A 209 5.41 -17.07 -18.98
CA LEU A 209 4.58 -16.47 -20.02
C LEU A 209 4.63 -17.27 -21.32
N LYS A 210 5.79 -17.73 -21.78
CA LYS A 210 5.89 -18.63 -22.95
C LYS A 210 5.18 -19.98 -22.76
N THR A 211 5.16 -20.49 -21.53
CA THR A 211 4.48 -21.77 -21.25
C THR A 211 2.96 -21.60 -21.21
N LEU A 212 2.50 -20.44 -20.79
CA LEU A 212 1.09 -20.12 -20.56
C LEU A 212 0.42 -19.44 -21.77
N ASP A 213 1.18 -19.04 -22.78
CA ASP A 213 0.78 -18.26 -23.96
C ASP A 213 -0.43 -18.84 -24.73
N SER A 214 -0.54 -20.16 -24.82
CA SER A 214 -1.70 -20.79 -25.44
C SER A 214 -2.97 -20.84 -24.58
N THR A 215 -2.87 -20.41 -23.32
CA THR A 215 -3.95 -20.49 -22.33
C THR A 215 -4.51 -19.13 -21.96
N TYR A 216 -3.66 -18.10 -21.93
CA TYR A 216 -4.00 -16.75 -21.53
C TYR A 216 -3.68 -15.76 -22.65
N ASP A 217 -4.57 -14.79 -22.86
CA ASP A 217 -4.32 -13.58 -23.64
C ASP A 217 -3.80 -12.51 -22.66
N TYR A 218 -2.58 -12.04 -22.89
CA TYR A 218 -1.97 -11.09 -21.94
C TYR A 218 -2.54 -9.68 -22.03
N HIS A 219 -3.34 -9.36 -23.06
CA HIS A 219 -4.14 -8.13 -23.07
C HIS A 219 -5.22 -8.11 -21.96
N ASP A 220 -5.66 -9.29 -21.48
CA ASP A 220 -6.62 -9.35 -20.37
C ASP A 220 -6.05 -8.81 -19.05
N PHE A 221 -4.73 -8.63 -18.97
CA PHE A 221 -4.00 -8.12 -17.81
C PHE A 221 -3.43 -6.70 -18.03
N ASP A 222 -3.86 -6.00 -19.06
CA ASP A 222 -3.63 -4.58 -19.36
C ASP A 222 -4.99 -3.87 -19.31
N THR A 223 -5.50 -3.63 -18.12
CA THR A 223 -6.88 -3.16 -17.96
C THR A 223 -7.01 -1.64 -18.15
N ASN A 224 -5.90 -0.91 -18.09
CA ASN A 224 -5.87 0.54 -18.33
C ASN A 224 -5.52 0.91 -19.80
N GLY A 225 -5.11 -0.07 -20.62
CA GLY A 225 -4.83 0.09 -22.04
C GLY A 225 -3.51 0.81 -22.34
N ASP A 226 -2.55 0.78 -21.43
CA ASP A 226 -1.24 1.42 -21.61
C ASP A 226 -0.23 0.51 -22.34
N ASN A 227 -0.64 -0.70 -22.74
CA ASN A 227 0.13 -1.79 -23.34
C ASN A 227 1.21 -2.35 -22.41
N ILE A 228 0.98 -2.31 -21.09
CA ILE A 228 1.83 -2.94 -20.07
C ILE A 228 0.92 -3.81 -19.19
N ILE A 229 1.34 -5.02 -18.84
CA ILE A 229 0.63 -5.85 -17.87
C ILE A 229 0.51 -5.10 -16.54
N ASP A 230 -0.71 -4.97 -15.98
CA ASP A 230 -0.99 -4.26 -14.73
C ASP A 230 -0.09 -4.74 -13.58
N ALA A 231 0.00 -6.06 -13.36
CA ALA A 231 0.96 -6.65 -12.44
C ALA A 231 1.13 -8.17 -12.65
N ILE A 232 2.36 -8.64 -12.40
CA ILE A 232 2.67 -10.06 -12.25
C ILE A 232 3.09 -10.34 -10.81
N TRP A 233 2.48 -11.34 -10.20
CA TRP A 233 2.89 -11.87 -8.92
C TRP A 233 3.57 -13.22 -9.08
N LEU A 234 4.74 -13.40 -8.48
CA LEU A 234 5.42 -14.69 -8.38
C LEU A 234 5.42 -15.14 -6.92
N VAL A 235 4.78 -16.28 -6.67
CA VAL A 235 4.75 -16.91 -5.34
C VAL A 235 5.65 -18.15 -5.38
N TYR A 236 6.81 -18.07 -4.74
CA TYR A 236 7.79 -19.16 -4.78
C TYR A 236 7.67 -20.12 -3.59
N SER A 237 7.97 -21.41 -3.83
CA SER A 237 7.90 -22.46 -2.83
C SER A 237 9.05 -22.44 -1.82
N GLY A 238 10.21 -21.84 -2.16
CA GLY A 238 11.42 -21.87 -1.35
C GLY A 238 11.24 -21.22 0.04
N PRO A 239 12.10 -21.57 1.01
CA PRO A 239 12.09 -20.93 2.32
C PRO A 239 12.40 -19.44 2.25
N ILE A 240 11.86 -18.70 3.19
CA ILE A 240 12.22 -17.29 3.42
C ILE A 240 13.69 -17.23 3.87
N ASP A 241 14.45 -16.32 3.29
CA ASP A 241 15.84 -16.07 3.66
C ASP A 241 16.09 -14.56 3.68
N ASN A 242 16.07 -13.97 4.87
CA ASN A 242 16.32 -12.55 5.11
C ASN A 242 17.83 -12.23 5.27
N GLY A 243 18.71 -13.14 4.92
CA GLY A 243 20.15 -12.99 5.06
C GLY A 243 20.77 -12.12 3.97
N GLY A 244 21.14 -10.89 4.29
CA GLY A 244 21.96 -10.04 3.42
C GLY A 244 21.35 -9.76 2.04
N ASN A 245 21.98 -10.18 0.96
CA ASN A 245 21.53 -9.96 -0.41
C ASN A 245 20.77 -11.19 -0.97
N SER A 246 19.86 -11.78 -0.20
CA SER A 246 19.06 -12.92 -0.66
C SER A 246 17.90 -12.45 -1.52
N MET A 247 17.64 -13.15 -2.65
CA MET A 247 16.43 -12.96 -3.44
C MET A 247 15.19 -13.62 -2.81
N PHE A 248 15.35 -14.42 -1.76
CA PHE A 248 14.26 -15.19 -1.14
C PHE A 248 13.61 -14.44 0.02
N TRP A 249 13.22 -13.21 -0.27
CA TRP A 249 12.40 -12.33 0.55
C TRP A 249 11.15 -11.88 -0.24
N ALA A 250 10.37 -10.92 0.28
CA ALA A 250 9.33 -10.24 -0.49
C ALA A 250 9.87 -8.92 -1.03
N PHE A 251 9.51 -8.59 -2.27
CA PHE A 251 9.80 -7.28 -2.87
C PHE A 251 9.02 -7.07 -4.16
N THR A 252 8.88 -5.82 -4.53
CA THR A 252 8.35 -5.36 -5.83
C THR A 252 9.47 -4.82 -6.71
N TYR A 253 9.40 -5.07 -8.01
CA TYR A 253 10.42 -4.65 -8.95
C TYR A 253 9.83 -4.27 -10.32
N TRP A 254 10.39 -3.25 -10.94
CA TRP A 254 10.05 -2.80 -12.29
C TRP A 254 11.09 -3.33 -13.27
N SER A 255 10.71 -4.38 -13.99
CA SER A 255 11.59 -5.03 -14.96
C SER A 255 11.70 -4.24 -16.26
N TYR A 256 12.79 -4.47 -16.98
CA TYR A 256 13.08 -3.92 -18.30
C TYR A 256 13.25 -5.01 -19.35
N MET A 257 12.33 -5.96 -19.37
CA MET A 257 12.36 -6.99 -20.40
C MET A 257 12.08 -6.38 -21.77
N GLU A 258 12.91 -6.73 -22.77
CA GLU A 258 12.66 -6.37 -24.19
C GLU A 258 11.57 -7.24 -24.83
N ASP A 259 11.21 -8.36 -24.19
CA ASP A 259 10.20 -9.29 -24.67
C ASP A 259 8.80 -8.70 -24.48
N LYS A 260 7.97 -8.84 -25.52
CA LYS A 260 6.55 -8.58 -25.46
C LYS A 260 5.77 -9.88 -25.59
N PHE A 261 4.65 -9.96 -24.92
CA PHE A 261 3.73 -11.09 -25.01
C PHE A 261 2.37 -10.56 -25.44
N ASP A 262 1.83 -11.11 -26.53
CA ASP A 262 0.64 -10.58 -27.24
C ASP A 262 0.72 -9.09 -27.59
N GLY A 263 1.90 -8.51 -27.58
CA GLY A 263 2.13 -7.09 -27.88
C GLY A 263 2.22 -6.20 -26.65
N VAL A 264 1.93 -6.70 -25.45
CA VAL A 264 2.06 -5.96 -24.19
C VAL A 264 3.47 -6.12 -23.59
N ASP A 265 3.94 -5.10 -22.91
CA ASP A 265 5.19 -5.10 -22.16
C ASP A 265 4.99 -5.75 -20.77
N VAL A 266 6.09 -6.25 -20.19
CA VAL A 266 6.06 -6.96 -18.91
C VAL A 266 6.75 -6.10 -17.86
N SER A 267 5.98 -5.51 -16.97
CA SER A 267 6.39 -4.72 -15.79
C SER A 267 5.14 -4.13 -15.13
N PRO A 268 5.02 -4.04 -13.80
CA PRO A 268 5.94 -4.52 -12.75
C PRO A 268 5.69 -5.97 -12.35
N TYR A 269 6.54 -6.49 -11.45
CA TYR A 269 6.24 -7.74 -10.77
C TYR A 269 6.52 -7.64 -9.25
N ALA A 270 5.83 -8.47 -8.49
CA ALA A 270 6.14 -8.75 -7.10
C ALA A 270 6.58 -10.22 -6.93
N TRP A 271 7.43 -10.45 -5.94
CA TRP A 271 8.06 -11.74 -5.65
C TRP A 271 7.99 -12.00 -4.16
N ALA A 272 7.33 -13.10 -3.74
CA ALA A 272 7.20 -13.44 -2.32
C ALA A 272 7.15 -14.95 -2.10
N ALA A 273 7.54 -15.39 -0.89
CA ALA A 273 7.47 -16.79 -0.53
C ALA A 273 6.03 -17.22 -0.21
N TYR A 274 5.67 -18.41 -0.64
CA TYR A 274 4.46 -19.10 -0.16
C TYR A 274 4.40 -19.20 1.37
N LYS A 275 5.57 -19.21 2.00
CA LYS A 275 5.72 -19.33 3.45
C LYS A 275 5.27 -18.08 4.22
N PHE A 276 5.15 -16.93 3.58
CA PHE A 276 4.58 -15.73 4.20
C PHE A 276 3.12 -15.94 4.63
N PHE A 277 2.38 -16.80 3.96
CA PHE A 277 1.01 -17.13 4.36
C PHE A 277 0.89 -17.84 5.72
N ASP A 278 2.01 -18.26 6.34
CA ASP A 278 2.06 -18.87 7.65
C ASP A 278 2.46 -17.90 8.78
N GLU A 279 2.83 -16.64 8.49
CA GLU A 279 3.41 -15.70 9.46
C GLU A 279 2.47 -15.34 10.60
N GLY A 280 1.20 -15.14 10.30
CA GLY A 280 0.18 -14.88 11.32
C GLY A 280 -0.13 -16.06 12.24
N GLY A 281 0.40 -17.26 11.92
CA GLY A 281 0.15 -18.47 12.69
C GLY A 281 -1.29 -19.00 12.59
N TYR A 282 -2.04 -18.57 11.59
CA TYR A 282 -3.42 -19.00 11.36
C TYR A 282 -3.47 -20.35 10.67
N THR A 283 -4.47 -21.18 11.05
CA THR A 283 -4.62 -22.54 10.53
C THR A 283 -5.77 -22.70 9.55
N ASP A 284 -6.67 -21.77 9.50
CA ASP A 284 -7.93 -21.79 8.75
C ASP A 284 -7.92 -20.91 7.49
N HIS A 285 -6.99 -19.97 7.41
CA HIS A 285 -6.80 -19.10 6.24
C HIS A 285 -5.32 -18.69 6.11
N PRO A 286 -4.89 -18.25 4.92
CA PRO A 286 -3.56 -17.70 4.73
C PRO A 286 -3.46 -16.28 5.33
N ASP A 287 -2.28 -15.92 5.78
CA ASP A 287 -1.93 -14.53 6.07
C ASP A 287 -1.52 -13.82 4.78
N ALA A 288 -2.30 -12.84 4.34
CA ALA A 288 -2.04 -12.10 3.12
C ALA A 288 -1.30 -10.76 3.36
N HIS A 289 -0.87 -10.46 4.58
CA HIS A 289 -0.25 -9.17 4.94
C HIS A 289 0.88 -8.77 3.98
N THR A 290 1.88 -9.63 3.80
CA THR A 290 3.01 -9.35 2.89
C THR A 290 2.54 -9.12 1.45
N THR A 291 1.54 -9.90 0.98
CA THR A 291 0.96 -9.73 -0.35
C THR A 291 0.25 -8.38 -0.51
N ILE A 292 -0.46 -7.95 0.51
CA ILE A 292 -1.15 -6.65 0.54
C ILE A 292 -0.11 -5.52 0.54
N HIS A 293 0.92 -5.60 1.38
CA HIS A 293 1.99 -4.62 1.46
C HIS A 293 2.72 -4.44 0.11
N GLU A 294 3.20 -5.53 -0.48
CA GLU A 294 3.90 -5.49 -1.77
C GLU A 294 3.00 -5.00 -2.92
N THR A 295 1.68 -5.23 -2.82
CA THR A 295 0.73 -4.67 -3.79
C THR A 295 0.58 -3.15 -3.63
N GLY A 296 0.77 -2.60 -2.43
CA GLY A 296 0.90 -1.17 -2.22
C GLY A 296 2.06 -0.58 -3.03
N HIS A 297 3.19 -1.27 -3.06
CA HIS A 297 4.33 -0.89 -3.92
C HIS A 297 4.00 -1.02 -5.41
N LEU A 298 3.27 -2.05 -5.84
CA LEU A 298 2.82 -2.15 -7.23
C LEU A 298 1.96 -0.96 -7.67
N MET A 299 1.21 -0.35 -6.76
CA MET A 299 0.49 0.91 -6.97
C MET A 299 1.37 2.16 -6.77
N GLY A 300 2.65 1.98 -6.37
CA GLY A 300 3.68 3.00 -6.25
C GLY A 300 3.83 3.64 -4.87
N LEU A 301 3.21 3.13 -3.83
CA LEU A 301 3.43 3.61 -2.48
C LEU A 301 4.85 3.25 -1.99
N ASP A 302 5.45 4.12 -1.19
CA ASP A 302 6.74 3.90 -0.54
C ASP A 302 6.58 3.21 0.82
N ASP A 303 7.67 2.63 1.34
CA ASP A 303 7.77 2.25 2.74
C ASP A 303 7.83 3.49 3.64
N TYR A 304 7.18 3.41 4.81
CA TYR A 304 7.19 4.52 5.79
C TYR A 304 8.03 4.23 7.04
N TYR A 305 8.65 3.06 7.11
CA TYR A 305 9.64 2.72 8.14
C TYR A 305 11.07 3.08 7.72
N ASP A 306 11.93 3.29 8.69
CA ASP A 306 13.35 3.56 8.48
C ASP A 306 14.12 2.23 8.28
N TYR A 307 14.76 2.05 7.14
CA TYR A 307 15.54 0.84 6.84
C TYR A 307 16.72 0.61 7.79
N ASP A 308 17.23 1.65 8.41
CA ASP A 308 18.25 1.52 9.47
C ASP A 308 17.64 1.15 10.83
N GLY A 309 16.31 1.15 10.95
CA GLY A 309 15.58 0.75 12.15
C GLY A 309 15.70 1.70 13.34
N TYR A 310 16.15 2.94 13.13
CA TYR A 310 16.32 3.93 14.21
C TYR A 310 15.09 4.80 14.42
N ARG A 311 14.20 4.88 13.46
CA ARG A 311 13.04 5.79 13.48
C ARG A 311 11.80 5.09 12.95
N THR A 312 10.65 5.50 13.49
CA THR A 312 9.31 5.16 13.00
C THR A 312 8.53 6.46 12.80
N PRO A 313 8.85 7.24 11.74
CA PRO A 313 8.27 8.56 11.57
C PRO A 313 6.75 8.54 11.46
N ALA A 314 6.17 7.59 10.73
CA ALA A 314 4.73 7.39 10.63
C ALA A 314 4.11 6.66 11.83
N GLY A 315 4.92 6.27 12.82
CA GLY A 315 4.49 5.64 14.07
C GLY A 315 4.21 4.16 13.99
N GLY A 316 4.54 3.49 12.88
CA GLY A 316 4.20 2.09 12.66
C GLY A 316 2.70 1.85 12.40
N LEU A 317 1.98 2.82 11.83
CA LEU A 317 0.52 2.88 11.86
C LEU A 317 -0.16 2.82 10.48
N ASP A 318 0.52 2.31 9.49
CA ASP A 318 0.00 2.16 8.12
C ASP A 318 0.40 0.79 7.55
N MET A 319 -0.35 0.28 6.58
CA MET A 319 -0.03 -0.96 5.85
C MET A 319 1.36 -0.89 5.19
N MET A 320 1.80 0.30 4.76
CA MET A 320 3.15 0.53 4.22
C MET A 320 4.19 0.85 5.30
N ASP A 321 3.86 0.69 6.58
CA ASP A 321 4.76 0.78 7.73
C ASP A 321 4.86 -0.61 8.40
N ASN A 322 4.66 -0.72 9.70
CA ASN A 322 4.89 -1.95 10.44
C ASN A 322 3.61 -2.55 11.05
N ASN A 323 2.49 -2.42 10.41
CA ASN A 323 1.22 -3.00 10.86
C ASN A 323 0.38 -3.57 9.71
N ILE A 324 -0.74 -4.19 10.06
CA ILE A 324 -1.69 -4.82 9.13
C ILE A 324 -3.04 -4.08 9.07
N GLY A 325 -3.09 -2.87 9.61
CA GLY A 325 -4.29 -2.03 9.60
C GLY A 325 -4.56 -1.38 8.25
N ASP A 326 -5.55 -0.50 8.25
CA ASP A 326 -5.95 0.25 7.06
C ASP A 326 -4.88 1.27 6.65
N HIS A 327 -4.88 1.64 5.38
CA HIS A 327 -4.13 2.78 4.90
C HIS A 327 -4.60 4.08 5.58
N MET A 328 -3.65 4.95 5.91
CA MET A 328 -3.94 6.31 6.40
C MET A 328 -4.49 7.20 5.28
N ALA A 329 -5.13 8.30 5.64
CA ALA A 329 -5.73 9.24 4.68
C ALA A 329 -4.73 9.76 3.62
N PHE A 330 -3.45 9.89 3.96
CA PHE A 330 -2.40 10.27 3.03
C PHE A 330 -2.27 9.28 1.86
N ASN A 331 -2.20 7.97 2.14
CA ASN A 331 -2.16 6.96 1.09
C ASN A 331 -3.45 6.92 0.28
N LYS A 332 -4.59 6.99 0.96
CA LYS A 332 -5.90 7.03 0.29
C LYS A 332 -6.04 8.26 -0.61
N TYR A 333 -5.44 9.40 -0.25
CA TYR A 333 -5.39 10.60 -1.08
C TYR A 333 -4.49 10.39 -2.31
N ASN A 334 -3.29 9.85 -2.14
CA ASN A 334 -2.41 9.52 -3.26
C ASN A 334 -3.06 8.54 -4.24
N LEU A 335 -3.75 7.52 -3.75
CA LEU A 335 -4.41 6.50 -4.57
C LEU A 335 -5.75 6.97 -5.17
N GLY A 336 -6.20 8.18 -4.85
CA GLY A 336 -7.43 8.76 -5.38
C GLY A 336 -8.71 8.27 -4.71
N TRP A 337 -8.60 7.58 -3.55
CA TRP A 337 -9.77 7.03 -2.85
C TRP A 337 -10.49 8.03 -1.96
N VAL A 338 -9.80 9.08 -1.53
CA VAL A 338 -10.37 10.19 -0.78
C VAL A 338 -9.98 11.52 -1.42
N LYS A 339 -10.80 12.54 -1.20
CA LYS A 339 -10.52 13.93 -1.55
C LYS A 339 -10.63 14.78 -0.29
N PRO A 340 -9.52 15.09 0.38
CA PRO A 340 -9.54 15.91 1.58
C PRO A 340 -10.12 17.31 1.32
N GLU A 341 -10.85 17.86 2.28
CA GLU A 341 -11.24 19.27 2.28
C GLU A 341 -10.16 20.12 2.96
N THR A 342 -9.81 21.26 2.40
CA THR A 342 -8.82 22.17 3.00
C THR A 342 -9.48 23.10 4.00
N ILE A 343 -8.97 23.10 5.24
CA ILE A 343 -9.42 24.04 6.29
C ILE A 343 -8.80 25.40 6.00
N THR A 344 -9.64 26.39 5.68
CA THR A 344 -9.24 27.77 5.35
C THR A 344 -9.65 28.79 6.40
N GLU A 345 -10.56 28.44 7.31
CA GLU A 345 -11.13 29.36 8.30
C GLU A 345 -11.19 28.72 9.70
N SER A 346 -11.15 29.56 10.72
CA SER A 346 -11.42 29.11 12.08
C SER A 346 -12.87 28.68 12.24
N GLY A 347 -13.10 27.55 12.87
CA GLY A 347 -14.44 26.99 12.99
C GLY A 347 -14.48 25.68 13.77
N THR A 348 -15.63 25.05 13.70
CA THR A 348 -15.86 23.70 14.26
C THR A 348 -16.04 22.73 13.11
N TYR A 349 -15.24 21.68 13.11
CA TYR A 349 -15.18 20.67 12.07
C TYR A 349 -15.52 19.30 12.63
N THR A 350 -16.22 18.48 11.86
CA THR A 350 -16.64 17.15 12.29
C THR A 350 -16.22 16.13 11.22
N LEU A 351 -15.63 15.03 11.67
CA LEU A 351 -15.21 13.89 10.88
C LEU A 351 -16.01 12.64 11.24
N LYS A 352 -16.39 11.85 10.26
CA LYS A 352 -16.78 10.46 10.45
C LYS A 352 -15.55 9.55 10.43
N PRO A 353 -15.64 8.32 10.98
CA PRO A 353 -14.49 7.40 10.96
C PRO A 353 -13.99 7.12 9.55
N LEU A 354 -12.67 7.19 9.35
CA LEU A 354 -12.05 6.90 8.05
C LEU A 354 -12.26 5.43 7.62
N THR A 355 -12.47 4.51 8.55
CA THR A 355 -12.80 3.10 8.24
C THR A 355 -14.15 2.91 7.53
N SER A 356 -15.02 3.91 7.56
CA SER A 356 -16.38 3.84 6.99
C SER A 356 -16.81 5.08 6.21
N SER A 357 -15.91 6.05 6.04
CA SER A 357 -16.16 7.27 5.27
C SER A 357 -14.88 7.76 4.59
N THR A 358 -15.04 8.72 3.68
CA THR A 358 -13.94 9.40 3.00
C THR A 358 -13.56 10.73 3.66
N ASP A 359 -14.07 10.98 4.88
CA ASP A 359 -13.93 12.27 5.56
C ASP A 359 -12.49 12.46 6.08
N CYS A 360 -11.79 13.44 5.55
CA CYS A 360 -10.50 13.89 6.04
C CYS A 360 -10.29 15.37 5.67
N PHE A 361 -9.43 16.06 6.42
CA PHE A 361 -9.11 17.46 6.14
C PHE A 361 -7.62 17.66 5.93
N ILE A 362 -7.30 18.71 5.16
CA ILE A 362 -5.95 19.26 5.02
C ILE A 362 -5.85 20.59 5.74
N ILE A 363 -4.74 20.80 6.48
CA ILE A 363 -4.29 22.08 7.01
C ILE A 363 -2.99 22.40 6.28
N ALA A 364 -2.94 23.49 5.54
CA ALA A 364 -1.85 23.78 4.62
C ALA A 364 -1.45 25.27 4.66
N PRO A 365 -0.26 25.64 4.13
CA PRO A 365 0.13 27.03 3.93
C PRO A 365 -0.78 27.72 2.92
N LYS A 366 -0.79 29.05 2.91
CA LYS A 366 -1.58 29.84 1.95
C LYS A 366 -1.19 29.60 0.49
N SER A 367 0.04 29.14 0.29
CA SER A 367 0.60 28.80 -1.02
C SER A 367 0.11 27.45 -1.55
N TYR A 368 -0.63 26.68 -0.77
CA TYR A 368 -1.15 25.37 -1.16
C TYR A 368 -2.07 25.45 -2.38
N ASN A 369 -1.92 24.51 -3.32
CA ASN A 369 -2.59 24.51 -4.61
C ASN A 369 -3.51 23.30 -4.84
N ASP A 370 -4.03 22.68 -3.78
CA ASP A 370 -4.87 21.47 -3.81
C ASP A 370 -4.16 20.27 -4.47
N SER A 371 -2.86 20.14 -4.21
CA SER A 371 -2.05 19.03 -4.72
C SER A 371 -1.53 18.16 -3.58
N GLU A 372 -1.57 16.86 -3.78
CA GLU A 372 -0.91 15.88 -2.92
C GLU A 372 0.61 16.10 -2.84
N PHE A 373 1.20 16.76 -3.85
CA PHE A 373 2.64 17.04 -3.95
C PHE A 373 3.03 18.36 -3.28
N TRP A 374 2.63 18.53 -2.02
CA TRP A 374 2.89 19.72 -1.25
C TRP A 374 3.34 19.39 0.18
N GLU A 375 3.54 20.43 0.99
CA GLU A 375 3.68 20.29 2.44
C GLU A 375 2.35 20.66 3.10
N TYR A 376 1.81 19.78 3.94
CA TYR A 376 0.54 19.96 4.64
C TYR A 376 0.43 19.05 5.84
N TYR A 377 -0.56 19.32 6.71
CA TYR A 377 -1.05 18.35 7.67
C TYR A 377 -2.31 17.71 7.12
N ILE A 378 -2.44 16.38 7.26
CA ILE A 378 -3.67 15.66 6.98
C ILE A 378 -4.24 15.11 8.28
N VAL A 379 -5.53 15.28 8.48
CA VAL A 379 -6.23 14.89 9.70
C VAL A 379 -7.40 13.96 9.38
N GLU A 380 -7.53 12.90 10.17
CA GLU A 380 -8.53 11.86 10.00
C GLU A 380 -9.07 11.39 11.35
N TYR A 381 -10.31 10.89 11.37
CA TYR A 381 -10.85 10.23 12.55
C TYR A 381 -10.53 8.74 12.51
N TYR A 382 -9.57 8.33 13.36
CA TYR A 382 -9.17 6.93 13.53
C TYR A 382 -10.08 6.20 14.50
N ARG A 383 -10.47 4.97 14.16
CA ARG A 383 -11.11 4.00 15.04
C ARG A 383 -10.42 2.64 14.95
N PRO A 384 -10.35 1.88 16.09
CA PRO A 384 -9.83 0.51 16.12
C PRO A 384 -10.88 -0.52 15.66
N ASP A 385 -11.54 -0.28 14.53
CA ASP A 385 -12.54 -1.14 13.91
C ASP A 385 -12.26 -1.32 12.41
N GLY A 386 -13.12 -2.03 11.69
CA GLY A 386 -12.89 -2.35 10.30
C GLY A 386 -11.53 -3.01 10.09
N LEU A 387 -10.77 -2.56 9.11
CA LEU A 387 -9.41 -3.06 8.82
C LEU A 387 -8.40 -2.80 9.94
N ASN A 388 -8.65 -1.83 10.83
CA ASN A 388 -7.78 -1.55 11.97
C ASN A 388 -7.98 -2.50 13.16
N LYS A 389 -9.08 -3.28 13.16
CA LYS A 389 -9.48 -4.10 14.31
C LYS A 389 -8.48 -5.19 14.67
N LEU A 390 -7.93 -5.85 13.68
CA LEU A 390 -6.99 -6.95 13.93
C LEU A 390 -5.76 -6.44 14.70
N ASP A 391 -5.10 -5.42 14.20
CA ASP A 391 -3.87 -4.90 14.80
C ASP A 391 -4.12 -4.12 16.09
N ALA A 392 -5.32 -3.57 16.28
CA ALA A 392 -5.75 -2.97 17.55
C ALA A 392 -6.05 -3.99 18.65
N THR A 393 -6.41 -5.23 18.29
CA THR A 393 -6.77 -6.29 19.25
C THR A 393 -5.70 -7.36 19.41
N THR A 394 -5.01 -7.68 18.32
CA THR A 394 -4.00 -8.73 18.26
C THR A 394 -2.69 -8.12 17.84
N LYS A 395 -1.64 -8.35 18.62
CA LYS A 395 -0.32 -7.83 18.29
C LYS A 395 0.24 -8.59 17.08
N TYR A 396 0.34 -7.90 15.94
CA TYR A 396 1.06 -8.39 14.78
C TYR A 396 2.52 -7.98 14.88
N SER A 397 3.46 -8.90 14.60
CA SER A 397 4.89 -8.64 14.82
C SER A 397 5.16 -8.09 16.24
N ASN A 398 5.66 -6.89 16.40
CA ASN A 398 5.88 -6.24 17.69
C ASN A 398 5.04 -4.98 17.88
N LEU A 399 4.28 -4.59 16.88
CA LEU A 399 3.50 -3.37 16.86
C LEU A 399 2.01 -3.64 17.08
N LYS A 400 1.31 -2.59 17.51
CA LYS A 400 -0.12 -2.61 17.73
C LYS A 400 -0.66 -1.22 17.44
N MET A 401 -1.68 -1.14 16.62
CA MET A 401 -2.38 0.11 16.35
C MET A 401 -3.00 0.70 17.63
N PHE A 402 -3.44 1.94 17.57
CA PHE A 402 -4.17 2.55 18.66
C PHE A 402 -5.41 1.73 19.02
N THR A 403 -5.64 1.57 20.32
CA THR A 403 -6.82 0.85 20.85
C THR A 403 -7.93 1.81 21.30
N VAL A 404 -7.79 3.09 21.00
CA VAL A 404 -8.73 4.15 21.35
C VAL A 404 -9.09 4.97 20.12
N ASN A 405 -10.29 5.54 20.12
CA ASN A 405 -10.76 6.46 19.10
C ASN A 405 -10.08 7.82 19.25
N GLY A 406 -9.79 8.52 18.15
CA GLY A 406 -9.26 9.87 18.22
C GLY A 406 -8.88 10.46 16.86
N LEU A 407 -8.47 11.71 16.87
CA LEU A 407 -7.95 12.41 15.70
C LEU A 407 -6.50 11.97 15.49
N ARG A 408 -6.24 11.33 14.35
CA ARG A 408 -4.90 11.01 13.88
C ARG A 408 -4.44 12.11 12.93
N VAL A 409 -3.25 12.61 13.16
CA VAL A 409 -2.71 13.78 12.45
C VAL A 409 -1.33 13.42 11.91
N TYR A 410 -1.12 13.64 10.62
CA TYR A 410 0.19 13.48 9.99
C TYR A 410 0.65 14.80 9.37
N HIS A 411 1.92 15.12 9.53
CA HIS A 411 2.62 16.10 8.72
C HIS A 411 3.19 15.40 7.49
N VAL A 412 2.80 15.88 6.34
CA VAL A 412 3.22 15.37 5.02
C VAL A 412 4.10 16.42 4.36
N ASN A 413 5.22 16.00 3.78
CA ASN A 413 6.05 16.83 2.93
C ASN A 413 6.41 16.07 1.64
N GLN A 414 5.43 15.99 0.74
CA GLN A 414 5.52 15.25 -0.52
C GLN A 414 5.94 16.16 -1.69
N LYS A 415 6.87 17.07 -1.44
CA LYS A 415 7.35 17.98 -2.48
C LYS A 415 8.15 17.27 -3.56
N MET A 416 7.93 17.67 -4.80
CA MET A 416 8.64 17.14 -5.95
C MET A 416 9.87 17.96 -6.32
N GLY A 417 10.91 17.27 -6.73
CA GLY A 417 12.03 17.77 -7.50
C GLY A 417 12.12 17.08 -8.85
N TYR A 418 13.23 17.20 -9.53
CA TYR A 418 13.43 16.51 -10.79
C TYR A 418 14.87 16.02 -10.98
N LEU A 419 15.01 14.91 -11.71
CA LEU A 419 16.27 14.41 -12.23
C LEU A 419 16.55 15.07 -13.57
N VAL A 420 17.80 15.53 -13.78
CA VAL A 420 18.25 16.09 -15.04
C VAL A 420 19.46 15.31 -15.53
N TYR A 421 19.47 14.92 -16.80
CA TYR A 421 20.64 14.31 -17.39
C TYR A 421 21.78 15.32 -17.56
N ASN A 422 22.90 15.07 -16.87
CA ASN A 422 24.10 15.89 -16.98
C ASN A 422 25.06 15.30 -18.00
N GLN A 423 25.10 15.86 -19.21
CA GLN A 423 25.94 15.38 -20.31
C GLN A 423 27.43 15.34 -19.94
N ARG A 424 27.94 16.26 -19.08
CA ARG A 424 29.36 16.31 -18.67
C ARG A 424 29.72 15.17 -17.74
N LYS A 425 28.78 14.77 -16.87
CA LYS A 425 28.94 13.64 -15.93
C LYS A 425 28.53 12.31 -16.54
N ASN A 426 27.86 12.34 -17.69
CA ASN A 426 27.20 11.17 -18.31
C ASN A 426 26.31 10.41 -17.30
N SER A 427 25.56 11.16 -16.49
CA SER A 427 24.70 10.63 -15.43
C SER A 427 23.59 11.63 -15.11
N TYR A 428 22.50 11.12 -14.54
CA TYR A 428 21.46 11.97 -13.97
C TYR A 428 21.97 12.63 -12.68
N VAL A 429 21.53 13.87 -12.46
CA VAL A 429 21.78 14.64 -11.24
C VAL A 429 20.45 15.11 -10.66
N TRP A 430 20.38 15.09 -9.36
CA TRP A 430 19.23 15.52 -8.61
C TRP A 430 19.12 17.05 -8.60
N ASN A 431 17.94 17.56 -8.86
CA ASN A 431 17.61 18.97 -8.69
C ASN A 431 16.43 19.08 -7.72
N ASN A 432 16.71 19.55 -6.52
CA ASN A 432 15.73 19.72 -5.45
C ASN A 432 14.98 21.06 -5.57
N SER A 433 15.09 21.77 -6.70
CA SER A 433 14.21 22.89 -6.97
C SER A 433 12.77 22.37 -7.03
N TYR A 434 11.94 22.94 -6.19
CA TYR A 434 10.57 22.56 -6.04
C TYR A 434 9.77 22.75 -7.35
N ILE A 435 8.93 21.77 -7.63
CA ILE A 435 8.00 21.77 -8.76
C ILE A 435 6.59 21.72 -8.20
N SER A 436 5.78 22.71 -8.60
CA SER A 436 4.39 22.83 -8.12
C SER A 436 3.35 22.20 -9.05
N ASP A 437 3.75 21.83 -10.28
CA ASP A 437 2.80 21.42 -11.30
C ASP A 437 3.39 20.33 -12.20
N LEU A 438 2.71 19.17 -12.26
CA LEU A 438 3.06 18.05 -13.13
C LEU A 438 2.74 18.35 -14.61
N ASP A 439 1.79 19.22 -14.87
CA ASP A 439 1.34 19.57 -16.22
C ASP A 439 2.25 20.61 -16.89
N SER A 440 3.31 21.04 -16.21
CA SER A 440 4.26 21.95 -16.81
C SER A 440 4.99 21.25 -17.98
N ALA A 441 5.05 21.90 -19.13
CA ALA A 441 5.69 21.41 -20.37
C ALA A 441 7.16 20.97 -20.21
N ASP A 442 7.75 21.21 -19.04
CA ASP A 442 9.12 20.84 -18.68
C ASP A 442 9.34 19.33 -18.52
N PHE A 443 8.28 18.53 -18.23
CA PHE A 443 8.40 17.08 -18.09
C PHE A 443 8.25 16.31 -19.42
N GLU A 444 7.82 16.97 -20.47
CA GLU A 444 7.77 16.35 -21.81
C GLU A 444 9.17 16.20 -22.43
N SER A 445 10.18 16.88 -21.89
CA SER A 445 11.54 16.73 -22.36
C SER A 445 12.15 15.40 -21.87
N GLU A 446 12.71 14.59 -22.79
CA GLU A 446 13.33 13.28 -22.52
C GLU A 446 14.45 13.30 -21.45
N ASP A 447 14.82 14.47 -20.94
CA ASP A 447 15.97 14.68 -20.05
C ASP A 447 15.59 15.04 -18.61
N LYS A 448 14.27 15.13 -18.27
CA LYS A 448 13.81 15.50 -16.93
C LYS A 448 12.76 14.49 -16.41
N TYR A 449 12.91 14.02 -15.19
CA TYR A 449 12.01 13.10 -14.52
C TYR A 449 11.64 13.61 -13.14
N PRO A 450 10.35 13.76 -12.79
CA PRO A 450 9.96 14.15 -11.45
C PRO A 450 10.27 13.05 -10.43
N TYR A 451 10.52 13.44 -9.18
CA TYR A 451 10.69 12.54 -8.04
C TYR A 451 10.25 13.22 -6.76
N ILE A 452 9.88 12.43 -5.75
CA ILE A 452 9.61 12.94 -4.41
C ILE A 452 10.93 13.21 -3.69
N ILE A 453 11.09 14.43 -3.14
CA ILE A 453 12.36 14.87 -2.52
C ILE A 453 12.61 14.18 -1.17
N ASN A 454 11.54 13.93 -0.42
CA ASN A 454 11.60 13.40 0.94
C ASN A 454 11.23 11.91 0.98
N SER A 455 11.74 11.19 1.96
CA SER A 455 11.42 9.78 2.20
C SER A 455 11.52 9.46 3.69
N ASN A 456 10.77 8.48 4.15
CA ASN A 456 10.90 7.95 5.51
C ASN A 456 12.04 6.95 5.62
N THR A 457 12.46 6.35 4.51
CA THR A 457 13.54 5.38 4.48
C THR A 457 14.90 6.06 4.50
N SER A 458 15.83 5.58 5.31
CA SER A 458 17.19 6.15 5.42
C SER A 458 18.00 6.06 4.13
N SER A 459 17.72 5.05 3.31
CA SER A 459 18.46 4.75 2.07
C SER A 459 18.17 5.73 0.94
N TYR A 460 17.06 6.47 0.99
CA TYR A 460 16.61 7.35 -0.09
C TYR A 460 16.56 8.83 0.24
N SER A 461 17.16 9.21 1.34
CA SER A 461 17.35 10.63 1.60
C SER A 461 18.25 11.25 0.53
N TYR A 462 17.68 11.54 -0.64
CA TYR A 462 18.32 12.36 -1.67
C TYR A 462 18.56 13.79 -1.18
N ASN A 463 17.96 14.12 -0.07
CA ASN A 463 18.19 15.35 0.63
C ASN A 463 19.38 15.15 1.58
N THR A 464 20.40 15.99 1.43
CA THR A 464 21.51 16.07 2.37
C THR A 464 21.10 16.50 3.79
N LYS A 465 19.85 16.92 3.97
CA LYS A 465 19.24 17.20 5.26
C LYS A 465 18.56 15.92 5.76
N LYS A 466 19.21 15.19 6.64
CA LYS A 466 18.73 13.94 7.27
C LYS A 466 17.40 14.07 8.05
N ASP A 467 16.79 15.24 8.11
CA ASP A 467 15.68 15.56 8.99
C ASP A 467 14.34 15.74 8.25
N THR A 468 14.30 15.58 6.93
CA THR A 468 13.07 15.71 6.16
C THR A 468 12.47 14.33 5.91
N THR A 469 11.36 14.05 6.58
CA THR A 469 10.54 12.87 6.37
C THR A 469 9.41 13.16 5.38
N LEU A 470 8.98 12.16 4.62
CA LEU A 470 7.85 12.26 3.74
C LEU A 470 6.54 12.40 4.54
N VAL A 471 6.35 11.55 5.54
CA VAL A 471 5.17 11.55 6.40
C VAL A 471 5.55 11.28 7.86
N SER A 472 5.01 12.07 8.78
CA SER A 472 5.30 11.98 10.21
C SER A 472 4.04 12.07 11.06
N LEU A 473 3.89 11.15 12.02
CA LEU A 473 2.84 11.19 13.02
C LEU A 473 3.04 12.39 13.97
N ILE A 474 2.01 13.20 14.15
CA ILE A 474 1.98 14.27 15.13
C ILE A 474 1.41 13.73 16.44
N SER A 475 2.22 13.78 17.49
CA SER A 475 1.87 13.22 18.79
C SER A 475 1.13 14.21 19.68
N ALA A 476 -0.05 13.84 20.16
CA ALA A 476 -0.77 14.60 21.20
C ALA A 476 0.03 14.71 22.52
N ALA A 477 0.93 13.75 22.78
CA ALA A 477 1.82 13.78 23.95
C ALA A 477 3.13 14.55 23.70
N GLY A 478 3.31 15.14 22.51
CA GLY A 478 4.53 15.86 22.15
C GLY A 478 5.76 14.96 22.00
N ARG A 479 5.57 13.67 21.72
CA ARG A 479 6.67 12.73 21.45
C ARG A 479 7.27 13.00 20.07
N THR A 480 8.54 12.68 19.90
CA THR A 480 9.23 12.78 18.61
C THR A 480 8.94 11.58 17.74
N ASN A 481 9.01 11.75 16.43
CA ASN A 481 8.75 10.74 15.38
C ASN A 481 9.78 9.58 15.33
N THR A 482 10.51 9.34 16.40
CA THR A 482 11.53 8.29 16.47
C THR A 482 11.06 7.03 17.17
N GLN A 483 9.77 6.92 17.48
CA GLN A 483 9.22 5.80 18.26
C GLN A 483 7.87 5.38 17.72
N ASP A 484 7.56 4.09 17.90
CA ASP A 484 6.25 3.52 17.60
C ASP A 484 5.11 4.31 18.25
N GLY A 485 3.99 4.41 17.55
CA GLY A 485 2.79 5.07 18.01
C GLY A 485 2.21 4.41 19.28
N LYS A 486 1.65 5.23 20.16
CA LYS A 486 0.98 4.81 21.39
C LYS A 486 -0.35 5.52 21.51
N ASN A 487 -1.28 4.97 22.29
CA ASN A 487 -2.57 5.62 22.56
C ASN A 487 -2.46 7.06 23.07
N SER A 488 -1.31 7.45 23.67
CA SER A 488 -1.05 8.82 24.08
C SER A 488 -0.72 9.77 22.93
N ASP A 489 -0.47 9.25 21.74
CA ASP A 489 -0.10 10.06 20.57
C ASP A 489 -1.30 10.49 19.74
N ILE A 490 -2.43 9.79 19.87
CA ILE A 490 -3.67 10.17 19.20
C ILE A 490 -4.39 11.27 19.99
N PHE A 491 -5.01 12.23 19.30
CA PHE A 491 -5.73 13.31 19.95
C PHE A 491 -7.14 12.84 20.34
N THR A 492 -7.41 12.81 21.62
CA THR A 492 -8.72 12.46 22.21
C THR A 492 -9.43 13.70 22.73
N GLU A 493 -10.68 13.57 23.18
CA GLU A 493 -11.45 14.68 23.74
C GLU A 493 -10.65 15.42 24.84
N GLY A 494 -10.61 16.74 24.73
CA GLY A 494 -9.88 17.63 25.62
C GLY A 494 -8.40 17.82 25.30
N THR A 495 -7.85 17.13 24.30
CA THR A 495 -6.48 17.36 23.84
C THR A 495 -6.43 18.44 22.77
N SER A 496 -5.27 19.08 22.61
CA SER A 496 -5.05 20.15 21.65
C SER A 496 -3.65 20.11 21.05
N TYR A 497 -3.50 20.80 19.92
CA TYR A 497 -2.23 21.05 19.25
C TYR A 497 -2.08 22.54 18.97
N ASP A 498 -0.85 23.05 19.07
CA ASP A 498 -0.49 24.41 18.72
C ASP A 498 0.82 24.40 17.93
N SER A 499 0.76 24.86 16.69
CA SER A 499 1.90 24.95 15.78
C SER A 499 2.80 26.16 16.06
N LYS A 500 2.60 26.86 17.17
CA LYS A 500 3.36 28.05 17.53
C LYS A 500 4.87 27.83 17.44
N ASN A 501 5.54 28.76 16.79
CA ASN A 501 6.99 28.78 16.51
C ASN A 501 7.44 27.74 15.45
N LEU A 502 6.54 27.06 14.79
CA LEU A 502 6.85 26.24 13.61
C LEU A 502 6.71 27.08 12.34
N THR A 503 7.43 26.68 11.32
CA THR A 503 7.37 27.27 9.97
C THR A 503 7.23 26.16 8.94
N TRP A 504 6.46 26.43 7.90
CA TRP A 504 6.47 25.63 6.69
C TRP A 504 7.85 25.69 6.04
N GLU A 505 8.16 24.75 5.18
CA GLU A 505 9.47 24.71 4.49
C GLU A 505 9.71 25.93 3.60
N ASP A 506 8.65 26.60 3.11
CA ASP A 506 8.74 27.86 2.37
C ASP A 506 9.06 29.08 3.25
N GLY A 507 9.10 28.90 4.59
CA GLY A 507 9.41 29.92 5.59
C GLY A 507 8.20 30.67 6.12
N GLU A 508 6.97 30.37 5.65
CA GLU A 508 5.75 30.94 6.24
C GLU A 508 5.54 30.35 7.65
N SER A 509 5.08 31.18 8.59
CA SER A 509 4.76 30.70 9.96
C SER A 509 3.52 29.83 9.95
N MET A 510 3.59 28.69 10.62
CA MET A 510 2.44 27.83 10.88
C MET A 510 1.62 28.41 12.03
N ASN A 511 0.67 29.27 11.77
CA ASN A 511 -0.13 29.92 12.81
C ASN A 511 -1.50 29.24 12.93
N PHE A 512 -1.52 27.98 13.30
CA PHE A 512 -2.76 27.25 13.55
C PHE A 512 -2.73 26.48 14.87
N SER A 513 -3.89 26.27 15.42
CA SER A 513 -4.10 25.39 16.57
C SER A 513 -5.45 24.69 16.44
N PHE A 514 -5.58 23.51 17.05
CA PHE A 514 -6.87 22.85 17.14
C PHE A 514 -7.06 22.21 18.53
N SER A 515 -8.32 21.96 18.87
CA SER A 515 -8.70 21.26 20.09
C SER A 515 -9.82 20.27 19.80
N VAL A 516 -9.66 19.01 20.21
CA VAL A 516 -10.69 17.99 20.08
C VAL A 516 -11.75 18.21 21.16
N THR A 517 -12.99 18.45 20.75
CA THR A 517 -14.09 18.83 21.64
C THR A 517 -15.07 17.70 21.90
N SER A 518 -15.15 16.71 21.02
CA SER A 518 -16.01 15.54 21.20
C SER A 518 -15.49 14.35 20.43
N VAL A 519 -15.55 13.17 21.03
CA VAL A 519 -15.26 11.88 20.38
C VAL A 519 -16.37 10.90 20.71
N THR A 520 -17.06 10.40 19.69
CA THR A 520 -18.14 9.40 19.81
C THR A 520 -17.83 8.23 18.88
N ASP A 521 -18.60 7.16 18.91
CA ASP A 521 -18.43 6.06 17.94
C ASP A 521 -18.78 6.44 16.49
N TYR A 522 -19.43 7.56 16.26
CA TYR A 522 -19.94 7.95 14.93
C TYR A 522 -19.24 9.16 14.35
N SER A 523 -18.65 9.99 15.20
CA SER A 523 -18.04 11.23 14.78
C SER A 523 -17.02 11.75 15.79
N LEU A 524 -16.06 12.52 15.29
CA LEU A 524 -15.13 13.31 16.08
C LEU A 524 -15.31 14.78 15.68
N THR A 525 -15.37 15.66 16.67
CA THR A 525 -15.47 17.12 16.46
C THR A 525 -14.27 17.82 17.07
N PHE A 526 -13.71 18.76 16.34
CA PHE A 526 -12.62 19.62 16.80
C PHE A 526 -12.86 21.08 16.38
N THR A 527 -12.28 22.00 17.11
CA THR A 527 -12.24 23.43 16.76
C THR A 527 -10.86 23.77 16.25
N PHE A 528 -10.83 24.60 15.18
CA PHE A 528 -9.62 25.05 14.50
C PHE A 528 -9.54 26.59 14.53
#